data_8a9e1d7a094798a5dae3f32f56e2c827
#
_entry.id   8a9e1d7a094798a5dae3f32f56e2c827
#
_cell.length_a   1.000
_cell.length_b   1.000
_cell.length_c   1.000
_cell.angle_alpha   90.00
_cell.angle_beta   90.00
_cell.angle_gamma   90.00
#
_symmetry.space_group_name_H-M   'P 1'
#
loop_
_entity.id
_entity.type
_entity.pdbx_description
1 polymer ?
#
loop_
_entity_poly.entity_id
_entity_poly.type
_entity_poly.pdbx_seq_one_letter_code
_entity_poly.pdbx_strand_id
1 'polypeptide(L)'
;ITWLPVFMRKLLAKISVNVVARVFSAFDPVPVYRSELRSIFKTFNISVEALKQGDSILIFPESTHNTEDGKYAKDGQIGDFFTGFAHIGVKYFEETGKQIKFYPIYLDKKKRKFIIGKGIEFNSNNDRSLEKKRLAEELRNSMENLRSF
;
A
#
# COMPACT_ATOMS: atom_id res chain seq x y z
N ILE A 1 -12.96 23.91 18.21
CA ILE A 1 -11.70 24.72 18.25
C ILE A 1 -11.98 26.21 17.97
N THR A 2 -13.26 26.63 17.92
CA THR A 2 -13.66 28.01 17.59
C THR A 2 -13.46 29.01 18.73
N TRP A 3 -13.22 28.55 19.94
CA TRP A 3 -13.05 29.39 21.15
C TRP A 3 -11.61 29.89 21.37
N LEU A 4 -10.61 29.37 20.64
CA LEU A 4 -9.21 29.79 20.77
C LEU A 4 -8.94 31.09 19.97
N PRO A 5 -8.13 32.05 20.54
CA PRO A 5 -7.66 33.23 19.81
C PRO A 5 -6.96 32.89 18.50
N VAL A 6 -7.10 33.74 17.50
CA VAL A 6 -6.57 33.48 16.11
C VAL A 6 -5.06 33.21 16.10
N PHE A 7 -4.29 33.90 16.95
CA PHE A 7 -2.84 33.70 17.02
C PHE A 7 -2.47 32.31 17.58
N MET A 8 -3.21 31.78 18.55
CA MET A 8 -3.00 30.45 19.09
C MET A 8 -3.35 29.36 18.08
N ARG A 9 -4.40 29.58 17.27
CA ARG A 9 -4.73 28.65 16.16
C ARG A 9 -3.61 28.58 15.14
N LYS A 10 -3.03 29.73 14.75
CA LYS A 10 -1.90 29.78 13.82
C LYS A 10 -0.65 29.09 14.39
N LEU A 11 -0.38 29.29 15.67
CA LEU A 11 0.75 28.66 16.36
C LEU A 11 0.57 27.13 16.42
N LEU A 12 -0.61 26.66 16.85
CA LEU A 12 -0.94 25.24 16.91
C LEU A 12 -0.90 24.60 15.51
N ALA A 13 -1.43 25.27 14.48
CA ALA A 13 -1.36 24.79 13.10
C ALA A 13 0.10 24.65 12.64
N LYS A 14 0.96 25.62 12.92
CA LYS A 14 2.38 25.57 12.56
C LYS A 14 3.12 24.42 13.26
N ILE A 15 2.86 24.21 14.54
CA ILE A 15 3.43 23.09 15.30
C ILE A 15 2.91 21.75 14.75
N SER A 16 1.60 21.64 14.51
CA SER A 16 0.99 20.41 13.95
C SER A 16 1.55 20.05 12.59
N VAL A 17 1.72 21.03 11.69
CA VAL A 17 2.32 20.79 10.36
C VAL A 17 3.73 20.27 10.47
N ASN A 18 4.57 20.86 11.36
CA ASN A 18 5.95 20.40 11.54
C ASN A 18 6.02 18.98 12.13
N VAL A 19 5.15 18.64 13.09
CA VAL A 19 5.08 17.30 13.66
C VAL A 19 4.63 16.29 12.61
N VAL A 20 3.56 16.60 11.86
CA VAL A 20 3.04 15.75 10.80
C VAL A 20 4.10 15.56 9.70
N ALA A 21 4.74 16.64 9.25
CA ALA A 21 5.81 16.55 8.25
C ALA A 21 6.97 15.66 8.73
N ARG A 22 7.37 15.77 10.01
CA ARG A 22 8.44 14.94 10.58
C ARG A 22 8.05 13.46 10.66
N VAL A 23 6.80 13.17 11.03
CA VAL A 23 6.28 11.80 11.05
C VAL A 23 6.25 11.23 9.63
N PHE A 24 5.74 11.98 8.64
CA PHE A 24 5.72 11.52 7.26
C PHE A 24 7.13 11.32 6.68
N SER A 25 8.08 12.19 7.01
CA SER A 25 9.48 12.03 6.58
C SER A 25 10.14 10.79 7.19
N ALA A 26 9.73 10.37 8.37
CA ALA A 26 10.27 9.17 9.02
C ALA A 26 9.80 7.86 8.34
N PHE A 27 8.74 7.90 7.55
CA PHE A 27 8.28 6.76 6.75
C PHE A 27 8.98 6.61 5.41
N ASP A 28 9.88 7.53 5.05
CA ASP A 28 10.59 7.57 3.77
C ASP A 28 9.68 7.28 2.56
N PRO A 29 8.69 8.17 2.28
CA PRO A 29 7.65 7.89 1.30
C PRO A 29 8.22 7.77 -0.10
N VAL A 30 7.98 6.63 -0.73
CA VAL A 30 8.36 6.39 -2.12
C VAL A 30 7.39 7.14 -3.05
N PRO A 31 7.87 8.07 -3.90
CA PRO A 31 7.00 8.81 -4.79
C PRO A 31 6.38 7.89 -5.84
N VAL A 32 5.04 7.95 -5.98
CA VAL A 32 4.29 7.19 -7.00
C VAL A 32 3.91 8.12 -8.14
N TYR A 33 4.54 7.93 -9.28
CA TYR A 33 4.25 8.68 -10.50
C TYR A 33 3.18 7.94 -11.31
N ARG A 34 2.03 8.58 -11.54
CA ARG A 34 0.91 7.94 -12.26
C ARG A 34 0.84 8.32 -13.75
N SER A 35 1.54 9.37 -14.16
CA SER A 35 1.40 9.97 -15.49
C SER A 35 2.43 9.55 -16.52
N GLU A 36 3.58 9.01 -16.10
CA GLU A 36 4.66 8.65 -16.99
C GLU A 36 5.19 7.25 -16.71
N LEU A 37 5.24 6.39 -17.73
CA LEU A 37 5.73 5.00 -17.61
C LEU A 37 7.16 4.94 -17.03
N ARG A 38 8.05 5.84 -17.48
CA ARG A 38 9.44 5.90 -16.98
C ARG A 38 9.51 6.18 -15.47
N SER A 39 8.60 7.01 -14.99
CA SER A 39 8.55 7.39 -13.57
C SER A 39 7.98 6.27 -12.68
N ILE A 40 7.07 5.44 -13.23
CA ILE A 40 6.58 4.24 -12.56
C ILE A 40 7.74 3.24 -12.32
N PHE A 41 8.61 3.04 -13.31
CA PHE A 41 9.79 2.20 -13.15
C PHE A 41 10.75 2.71 -12.06
N LYS A 42 10.88 4.03 -11.90
CA LYS A 42 11.67 4.62 -10.82
C LYS A 42 11.09 4.25 -9.44
N THR A 43 9.78 4.30 -9.28
CA THR A 43 9.10 3.84 -8.05
C THR A 43 9.44 2.39 -7.74
N PHE A 44 9.36 1.50 -8.72
CA PHE A 44 9.70 0.08 -8.52
C PHE A 44 11.17 -0.12 -8.15
N ASN A 45 12.09 0.61 -8.79
CA ASN A 45 13.52 0.53 -8.49
C ASN A 45 13.81 0.92 -7.04
N ILE A 46 13.27 2.06 -6.58
CA ILE A 46 13.43 2.52 -5.20
C ILE A 46 12.88 1.48 -4.22
N SER A 47 11.69 0.92 -4.50
CA SER A 47 11.07 -0.10 -3.67
C SER A 47 11.93 -1.37 -3.59
N VAL A 48 12.47 -1.84 -4.71
CA VAL A 48 13.32 -3.03 -4.74
C VAL A 48 14.63 -2.80 -4.00
N GLU A 49 15.27 -1.63 -4.16
CA GLU A 49 16.47 -1.30 -3.41
C GLU A 49 16.23 -1.28 -1.89
N ALA A 50 15.13 -0.70 -1.42
CA ALA A 50 14.78 -0.73 0.00
C ALA A 50 14.59 -2.18 0.50
N LEU A 51 13.88 -3.02 -0.25
CA LEU A 51 13.72 -4.44 0.09
C LEU A 51 15.05 -5.20 0.13
N LYS A 52 16.00 -4.89 -0.76
CA LYS A 52 17.35 -5.49 -0.76
C LYS A 52 18.17 -5.08 0.47
N GLN A 53 17.91 -3.90 1.02
CA GLN A 53 18.50 -3.42 2.27
C GLN A 53 17.85 -4.03 3.52
N GLY A 54 16.77 -4.79 3.36
CA GLY A 54 16.03 -5.43 4.45
C GLY A 54 14.87 -4.62 4.98
N ASP A 55 14.54 -3.52 4.33
CA ASP A 55 13.37 -2.70 4.69
C ASP A 55 12.07 -3.38 4.27
N SER A 56 10.97 -2.91 4.84
CA SER A 56 9.62 -3.33 4.48
C SER A 56 8.89 -2.21 3.75
N ILE A 57 8.12 -2.56 2.73
CA ILE A 57 7.34 -1.60 1.96
C ILE A 57 5.86 -1.71 2.32
N LEU A 58 5.25 -0.59 2.73
CA LEU A 58 3.81 -0.49 2.92
C LEU A 58 3.15 0.07 1.65
N ILE A 59 2.16 -0.64 1.13
CA ILE A 59 1.48 -0.30 -0.12
C ILE A 59 -0.03 -0.31 0.09
N PHE A 60 -0.72 0.64 -0.54
CA PHE A 60 -2.18 0.75 -0.57
C PHE A 60 -2.68 0.49 -1.99
N PRO A 61 -2.89 -0.78 -2.38
CA PRO A 61 -3.23 -1.14 -3.76
C PRO A 61 -4.72 -0.97 -4.09
N GLU A 62 -5.56 -0.67 -3.10
CA GLU A 62 -7.00 -0.62 -3.25
C GLU A 62 -7.45 0.48 -4.23
N SER A 63 -8.31 0.12 -5.16
CA SER A 63 -9.02 1.05 -6.03
C SER A 63 -10.28 1.56 -5.32
N THR A 64 -10.58 2.83 -5.48
CA THR A 64 -11.87 3.40 -5.03
C THR A 64 -13.05 2.95 -5.90
N HIS A 65 -12.77 2.35 -7.05
CA HIS A 65 -13.78 1.86 -8.00
C HIS A 65 -13.58 0.36 -8.23
N ASN A 66 -14.67 -0.37 -8.36
CA ASN A 66 -14.64 -1.74 -8.83
C ASN A 66 -14.26 -1.75 -10.32
N THR A 67 -13.37 -2.65 -10.71
CA THR A 67 -12.89 -2.74 -12.10
C THR A 67 -13.93 -3.29 -13.05
N GLU A 68 -14.91 -4.07 -12.55
CA GLU A 68 -15.94 -4.72 -13.38
C GLU A 68 -17.08 -3.78 -13.78
N ASP A 69 -17.55 -2.92 -12.86
CA ASP A 69 -18.72 -2.08 -13.10
C ASP A 69 -18.44 -0.57 -13.02
N GLY A 70 -17.21 -0.18 -12.70
CA GLY A 70 -16.77 1.22 -12.55
C GLY A 70 -17.43 1.97 -11.41
N LYS A 71 -18.22 1.30 -10.57
CA LYS A 71 -18.89 1.92 -9.42
C LYS A 71 -17.96 2.01 -8.23
N TYR A 72 -18.18 3.00 -7.38
CA TYR A 72 -17.48 3.10 -6.11
C TYR A 72 -17.77 1.87 -5.24
N ALA A 73 -16.73 1.35 -4.59
CA ALA A 73 -16.90 0.35 -3.55
C ALA A 73 -17.86 0.91 -2.49
N LYS A 74 -18.87 0.13 -2.09
CA LYS A 74 -19.82 0.54 -1.05
C LYS A 74 -19.07 0.73 0.27
N ASP A 75 -19.57 1.64 1.10
CA ASP A 75 -19.01 1.87 2.43
C ASP A 75 -18.81 0.56 3.20
N GLY A 76 -17.58 0.32 3.64
CA GLY A 76 -17.19 -0.88 4.36
C GLY A 76 -16.88 -2.11 3.49
N GLN A 77 -16.92 -2.01 2.16
CA GLN A 77 -16.41 -3.06 1.27
C GLN A 77 -14.97 -2.76 0.89
N ILE A 78 -14.20 -3.81 0.63
CA ILE A 78 -12.85 -3.70 0.09
C ILE A 78 -12.95 -3.65 -1.43
N GLY A 79 -12.43 -2.58 -2.03
CA GLY A 79 -12.38 -2.41 -3.47
C GLY A 79 -11.41 -3.38 -4.15
N ASP A 80 -11.40 -3.35 -5.47
CA ASP A 80 -10.46 -4.15 -6.24
C ASP A 80 -9.02 -3.66 -6.06
N PHE A 81 -8.07 -4.56 -6.15
CA PHE A 81 -6.65 -4.22 -6.04
C PHE A 81 -6.03 -4.03 -7.41
N PHE A 82 -5.34 -2.91 -7.59
CA PHE A 82 -4.47 -2.72 -8.75
C PHE A 82 -3.33 -3.73 -8.71
N THR A 83 -3.09 -4.40 -9.82
CA THR A 83 -2.03 -5.43 -9.93
C THR A 83 -0.61 -4.86 -10.01
N GLY A 84 -0.47 -3.53 -10.13
CA GLY A 84 0.83 -2.86 -10.33
C GLY A 84 1.84 -3.12 -9.22
N PHE A 85 1.40 -3.22 -7.96
CA PHE A 85 2.29 -3.48 -6.83
C PHE A 85 3.02 -4.83 -6.95
N ALA A 86 2.40 -5.83 -7.56
CA ALA A 86 2.99 -7.16 -7.71
C ALA A 86 4.20 -7.15 -8.68
N HIS A 87 4.39 -6.07 -9.44
CA HIS A 87 5.57 -5.89 -10.27
C HIS A 87 6.86 -5.77 -9.44
N ILE A 88 6.74 -5.32 -8.19
CA ILE A 88 7.86 -5.30 -7.24
C ILE A 88 8.35 -6.73 -6.97
N GLY A 89 7.45 -7.70 -6.85
CA GLY A 89 7.80 -9.11 -6.68
C GLY A 89 8.56 -9.67 -7.88
N VAL A 90 8.07 -9.36 -9.10
CA VAL A 90 8.76 -9.74 -10.35
C VAL A 90 10.18 -9.20 -10.36
N LYS A 91 10.31 -7.89 -10.17
CA LYS A 91 11.60 -7.20 -10.26
C LYS A 91 12.57 -7.63 -9.15
N TYR A 92 12.09 -7.80 -7.92
CA TYR A 92 12.91 -8.28 -6.81
C TYR A 92 13.47 -9.67 -7.11
N PHE A 93 12.64 -10.58 -7.65
CA PHE A 93 13.08 -11.90 -8.05
C PHE A 93 14.12 -11.85 -9.18
N GLU A 94 13.89 -11.01 -10.20
CA GLU A 94 14.84 -10.84 -11.33
C GLU A 94 16.22 -10.37 -10.86
N GLU A 95 16.28 -9.49 -9.84
CA GLU A 95 17.52 -8.93 -9.35
C GLU A 95 18.22 -9.76 -8.27
N THR A 96 17.47 -10.56 -7.51
CA THR A 96 18.03 -11.27 -6.32
C THR A 96 17.93 -12.78 -6.40
N GLY A 97 17.09 -13.34 -7.28
CA GLY A 97 16.72 -14.75 -7.29
C GLY A 97 15.88 -15.20 -6.11
N LYS A 98 15.44 -14.27 -5.24
CA LYS A 98 14.64 -14.57 -4.05
C LYS A 98 13.20 -14.15 -4.22
N GLN A 99 12.28 -14.91 -3.61
CA GLN A 99 10.87 -14.56 -3.58
C GLN A 99 10.57 -13.67 -2.37
N ILE A 100 9.60 -12.75 -2.51
CA ILE A 100 9.10 -11.92 -1.41
C ILE A 100 7.70 -12.37 -1.01
N LYS A 101 7.32 -12.02 0.23
CA LYS A 101 5.99 -12.24 0.77
C LYS A 101 5.23 -10.93 0.89
N PHE A 102 3.97 -10.97 0.54
CA PHE A 102 3.02 -9.88 0.71
C PHE A 102 2.10 -10.21 1.87
N TYR A 103 1.99 -9.32 2.84
CA TYR A 103 1.17 -9.49 4.02
C TYR A 103 -0.05 -8.57 3.94
N PRO A 104 -1.29 -9.09 3.91
CA PRO A 104 -2.47 -8.25 4.01
C PRO A 104 -2.58 -7.67 5.42
N ILE A 105 -2.84 -6.37 5.52
CA ILE A 105 -3.00 -5.65 6.79
C ILE A 105 -4.34 -4.94 6.78
N TYR A 106 -5.24 -5.34 7.68
CA TYR A 106 -6.55 -4.72 7.85
C TYR A 106 -6.57 -3.82 9.08
N LEU A 107 -7.08 -2.58 8.90
CA LEU A 107 -7.30 -1.64 10.00
C LEU A 107 -8.75 -1.68 10.44
N ASP A 108 -9.03 -2.33 11.56
CA ASP A 108 -10.33 -2.26 12.22
C ASP A 108 -10.46 -0.93 13.00
N LYS A 109 -11.14 0.03 12.40
CA LYS A 109 -11.36 1.36 12.99
C LYS A 109 -12.22 1.31 14.26
N LYS A 110 -13.16 0.36 14.33
CA LYS A 110 -14.05 0.22 15.50
C LYS A 110 -13.29 -0.34 16.70
N LYS A 111 -12.53 -1.38 16.49
CA LYS A 111 -11.72 -2.03 17.53
C LYS A 111 -10.35 -1.35 17.72
N ARG A 112 -9.98 -0.38 16.87
CA ARG A 112 -8.67 0.32 16.85
C ARG A 112 -7.49 -0.66 16.83
N LYS A 113 -7.55 -1.65 15.95
CA LYS A 113 -6.55 -2.71 15.83
C LYS A 113 -6.06 -2.85 14.39
N PHE A 114 -4.77 -3.15 14.25
CA PHE A 114 -4.21 -3.70 13.02
C PHE A 114 -4.26 -5.22 13.10
N ILE A 115 -4.77 -5.85 12.05
CA ILE A 115 -4.83 -7.30 11.92
C ILE A 115 -3.97 -7.67 10.72
N ILE A 116 -2.94 -8.47 10.95
CA ILE A 116 -2.01 -8.90 9.90
C ILE A 116 -2.38 -10.33 9.54
N GLY A 117 -2.65 -10.57 8.26
CA GLY A 117 -2.98 -11.90 7.75
C GLY A 117 -1.74 -12.72 7.39
N LYS A 118 -1.97 -13.92 6.91
CA LYS A 118 -0.91 -14.83 6.45
C LYS A 118 -0.22 -14.23 5.22
N GLY A 119 1.10 -14.30 5.18
CA GLY A 119 1.90 -13.87 4.03
C GLY A 119 1.63 -14.73 2.80
N ILE A 120 1.45 -14.07 1.66
CA ILE A 120 1.26 -14.69 0.34
C ILE A 120 2.56 -14.50 -0.44
N GLU A 121 3.16 -15.59 -0.86
CA GLU A 121 4.44 -15.57 -1.55
C GLU A 121 4.26 -15.34 -3.05
N PHE A 122 5.13 -14.50 -3.63
CA PHE A 122 5.24 -14.36 -5.06
C PHE A 122 5.79 -15.67 -5.65
N ASN A 123 5.13 -16.21 -6.69
CA ASN A 123 5.59 -17.43 -7.37
C ASN A 123 6.22 -17.09 -8.73
N SER A 124 7.53 -17.16 -8.78
CA SER A 124 8.32 -16.89 -10.00
C SER A 124 8.11 -17.88 -11.14
N ASN A 125 7.55 -19.07 -10.87
CA ASN A 125 7.32 -20.10 -11.88
C ASN A 125 6.03 -19.88 -12.68
N ASN A 126 5.15 -19.02 -12.21
CA ASN A 126 3.92 -18.67 -12.90
C ASN A 126 4.17 -17.65 -14.02
N ASP A 127 3.30 -17.62 -15.02
CA ASP A 127 3.24 -16.50 -15.95
C ASP A 127 3.08 -15.18 -15.19
N ARG A 128 3.86 -14.17 -15.57
CA ARG A 128 3.94 -12.88 -14.86
C ARG A 128 2.59 -12.16 -14.78
N SER A 129 1.78 -12.25 -15.83
CA SER A 129 0.47 -11.59 -15.85
C SER A 129 -0.53 -12.31 -14.95
N LEU A 130 -0.54 -13.63 -15.01
CA LEU A 130 -1.38 -14.48 -14.17
C LEU A 130 -0.98 -14.35 -12.70
N GLU A 131 0.31 -14.33 -12.39
CA GLU A 131 0.81 -14.21 -11.02
C GLU A 131 0.42 -12.86 -10.37
N LYS A 132 0.51 -11.77 -11.11
CA LYS A 132 0.07 -10.46 -10.60
C LYS A 132 -1.42 -10.43 -10.29
N LYS A 133 -2.24 -11.07 -11.13
CA LYS A 133 -3.69 -11.18 -10.86
C LYS A 133 -3.97 -12.07 -9.65
N ARG A 134 -3.31 -13.25 -9.56
CA ARG A 134 -3.44 -14.17 -8.43
C ARG A 134 -3.13 -13.47 -7.11
N LEU A 135 -1.99 -12.75 -7.04
CA LEU A 135 -1.62 -12.01 -5.83
C LEU A 135 -2.65 -10.94 -5.44
N ALA A 136 -3.16 -10.18 -6.41
CA ALA A 136 -4.15 -9.15 -6.13
C ALA A 136 -5.45 -9.76 -5.59
N GLU A 137 -5.93 -10.85 -6.18
CA GLU A 137 -7.14 -11.55 -5.75
C GLU A 137 -6.97 -12.21 -4.38
N GLU A 138 -5.87 -12.94 -4.15
CA GLU A 138 -5.62 -13.62 -2.88
C GLU A 138 -5.45 -12.62 -1.73
N LEU A 139 -4.74 -11.51 -1.95
CA LEU A 139 -4.60 -10.45 -0.94
C LEU A 139 -5.94 -9.78 -0.64
N ARG A 140 -6.74 -9.46 -1.66
CA ARG A 140 -8.08 -8.91 -1.48
C ARG A 140 -8.98 -9.86 -0.70
N ASN A 141 -9.03 -11.13 -1.08
CA ASN A 141 -9.82 -12.16 -0.39
C ASN A 141 -9.35 -12.34 1.06
N SER A 142 -8.05 -12.32 1.29
CA SER A 142 -7.49 -12.40 2.65
C SER A 142 -7.91 -11.18 3.48
N MET A 143 -7.92 -9.98 2.92
CA MET A 143 -8.39 -8.79 3.64
C MET A 143 -9.90 -8.83 3.93
N GLU A 144 -10.74 -9.35 3.02
CA GLU A 144 -12.17 -9.58 3.29
C GLU A 144 -12.37 -10.56 4.46
N ASN A 145 -11.57 -11.62 4.53
CA ASN A 145 -11.59 -12.55 5.66
C ASN A 145 -11.18 -11.88 6.96
N LEU A 146 -10.12 -11.04 6.96
CA LEU A 146 -9.69 -10.31 8.15
C LEU A 146 -10.73 -9.30 8.65
N ARG A 147 -11.57 -8.78 7.77
CA ARG A 147 -12.66 -7.86 8.11
C ARG A 147 -13.78 -8.54 8.90
N SER A 148 -13.99 -9.84 8.67
CA SER A 148 -15.06 -10.61 9.30
C SER A 148 -14.74 -11.08 10.74
N PHE A 149 -13.50 -10.87 11.21
CA PHE A 149 -13.07 -11.11 12.58
C PHE A 149 -13.27 -9.88 13.48
#